data_086069887f9e1e4b4047c96c51857c97
#
_entry.id   086069887f9e1e4b4047c96c51857c97
#
_cell.length_a   1.000
_cell.length_b   1.000
_cell.length_c   1.000
_cell.angle_alpha   90.00
_cell.angle_beta   90.00
_cell.angle_gamma   90.00
#
_symmetry.space_group_name_H-M   'P 1'
#
loop_
_entity.id
_entity.type
_entity.pdbx_description
1 polymer ?
#
loop_
_entity_poly.entity_id
_entity_poly.type
_entity_poly.pdbx_seq_one_letter_code
_entity_poly.pdbx_strand_id
1 'polypeptide(L)'
;MKTPAPPVTPVTQLLAHILVTLFVVAASLAGYDRLVLKPALVIGVVDVAEVYRAKEAEFTRMLTKTNSEEDRQQALLMARAFAQRLPVALDELPRECGCLVVLKAAVAGPTPNTVDLTAQLRRKVEAR
;
A
#
# COMPACT_ATOMS: atom_id res chain seq x y z
N MET A 1 -5.01 23.93 59.25
CA MET A 1 -5.56 22.62 59.64
C MET A 1 -5.35 21.64 58.50
N LYS A 2 -4.43 20.68 58.65
CA LYS A 2 -4.11 19.69 57.61
C LYS A 2 -4.96 18.45 57.93
N THR A 3 -5.98 18.20 57.13
CA THR A 3 -6.85 17.01 57.27
C THR A 3 -5.97 15.76 57.04
N PRO A 4 -5.95 14.79 57.98
CA PRO A 4 -5.22 13.57 57.81
C PRO A 4 -5.90 12.73 56.71
N ALA A 5 -5.09 12.27 55.73
CA ALA A 5 -5.54 11.36 54.72
C ALA A 5 -6.04 10.05 55.35
N PRO A 6 -7.14 9.46 54.88
CA PRO A 6 -7.67 8.21 55.43
C PRO A 6 -6.63 7.07 55.28
N PRO A 7 -6.54 6.15 56.24
CA PRO A 7 -5.62 5.02 56.16
C PRO A 7 -5.99 4.14 54.98
N VAL A 8 -5.08 4.08 53.99
CA VAL A 8 -5.25 3.24 52.81
C VAL A 8 -5.10 1.79 53.24
N THR A 9 -6.17 1.01 53.21
CA THR A 9 -6.10 -0.40 53.55
C THR A 9 -5.22 -1.16 52.53
N PRO A 10 -4.47 -2.21 52.91
CA PRO A 10 -3.60 -2.95 52.00
C PRO A 10 -4.34 -3.50 50.76
N VAL A 11 -5.64 -3.76 50.91
CA VAL A 11 -6.50 -4.20 49.79
C VAL A 11 -6.72 -3.09 48.76
N THR A 12 -6.91 -1.84 49.19
CA THR A 12 -7.07 -0.70 48.27
C THR A 12 -5.78 -0.40 47.49
N GLN A 13 -4.63 -0.56 48.13
CA GLN A 13 -3.34 -0.44 47.44
C GLN A 13 -3.16 -1.55 46.38
N LEU A 14 -3.48 -2.80 46.72
CA LEU A 14 -3.40 -3.93 45.82
C LEU A 14 -4.31 -3.71 44.58
N LEU A 15 -5.56 -3.30 44.81
CA LEU A 15 -6.50 -3.00 43.73
C LEU A 15 -6.03 -1.85 42.85
N ALA A 16 -5.46 -0.79 43.43
CA ALA A 16 -4.91 0.33 42.67
C ALA A 16 -3.74 -0.12 41.77
N HIS A 17 -2.82 -0.96 42.29
CA HIS A 17 -1.72 -1.50 41.45
C HIS A 17 -2.23 -2.38 40.32
N ILE A 18 -3.23 -3.24 40.56
CA ILE A 18 -3.83 -4.09 39.52
C ILE A 18 -4.45 -3.21 38.42
N LEU A 19 -5.22 -2.19 38.79
CA LEU A 19 -5.85 -1.28 37.83
C LEU A 19 -4.83 -0.51 36.99
N VAL A 20 -3.77 0.01 37.62
CA VAL A 20 -2.68 0.71 36.89
C VAL A 20 -1.97 -0.24 35.93
N THR A 21 -1.68 -1.46 36.40
CA THR A 21 -1.00 -2.46 35.53
C THR A 21 -1.86 -2.83 34.33
N LEU A 22 -3.17 -3.09 34.57
CA LEU A 22 -4.11 -3.39 33.48
C LEU A 22 -4.22 -2.23 32.48
N PHE A 23 -4.26 -0.99 32.97
CA PHE A 23 -4.31 0.20 32.12
C PHE A 23 -3.05 0.34 31.26
N VAL A 24 -1.86 0.16 31.85
CA VAL A 24 -0.59 0.23 31.13
C VAL A 24 -0.50 -0.86 30.07
N VAL A 25 -0.89 -2.10 30.40
CA VAL A 25 -0.90 -3.21 29.42
C VAL A 25 -1.87 -2.93 28.28
N ALA A 26 -3.10 -2.50 28.59
CA ALA A 26 -4.10 -2.19 27.59
C ALA A 26 -3.65 -1.03 26.67
N ALA A 27 -3.08 0.02 27.24
CA ALA A 27 -2.54 1.15 26.46
C ALA A 27 -1.37 0.73 25.56
N SER A 28 -0.47 -0.12 26.07
CA SER A 28 0.66 -0.65 25.30
C SER A 28 0.21 -1.53 24.14
N LEU A 29 -0.76 -2.42 24.37
CA LEU A 29 -1.33 -3.27 23.31
C LEU A 29 -2.06 -2.44 22.25
N ALA A 30 -2.87 -1.47 22.65
CA ALA A 30 -3.57 -0.58 21.74
C ALA A 30 -2.60 0.29 20.91
N GLY A 31 -1.51 0.76 21.53
CA GLY A 31 -0.44 1.48 20.85
C GLY A 31 0.26 0.61 19.81
N TYR A 32 0.62 -0.62 20.20
CA TYR A 32 1.26 -1.57 19.30
C TYR A 32 0.38 -1.96 18.10
N ASP A 33 -0.91 -2.23 18.36
CA ASP A 33 -1.88 -2.52 17.30
C ASP A 33 -1.97 -1.38 16.26
N ARG A 34 -2.08 -0.14 16.76
CA ARG A 34 -2.24 1.03 15.87
C ARG A 34 -0.98 1.44 15.12
N LEU A 35 0.19 1.36 15.77
CA LEU A 35 1.44 1.89 15.23
C LEU A 35 2.24 0.86 14.43
N VAL A 36 2.09 -0.44 14.76
CA VAL A 36 2.88 -1.51 14.17
C VAL A 36 2.04 -2.45 13.34
N LEU A 37 0.97 -3.02 13.90
CA LEU A 37 0.20 -4.06 13.21
C LEU A 37 -0.63 -3.51 12.05
N LYS A 38 -1.37 -2.42 12.24
CA LYS A 38 -2.25 -1.89 11.18
C LYS A 38 -1.50 -1.44 9.92
N PRO A 39 -0.41 -0.64 10.00
CA PRO A 39 0.34 -0.28 8.80
C PRO A 39 1.08 -1.46 8.16
N ALA A 40 1.56 -2.45 8.95
CA ALA A 40 2.25 -3.62 8.43
C ALA A 40 1.34 -4.61 7.67
N LEU A 41 0.03 -4.54 7.88
CA LEU A 41 -0.96 -5.43 7.26
C LEU A 41 -1.59 -4.86 5.97
N VAL A 42 -1.16 -3.68 5.52
CA VAL A 42 -1.63 -3.12 4.25
C VAL A 42 -1.00 -3.87 3.09
N ILE A 43 -1.83 -4.35 2.17
CA ILE A 43 -1.40 -5.04 0.95
C ILE A 43 -1.76 -4.15 -0.25
N GLY A 44 -0.74 -3.76 -1.00
CA GLY A 44 -0.91 -3.09 -2.29
C GLY A 44 -1.29 -4.12 -3.37
N VAL A 45 -2.35 -3.87 -4.09
CA VAL A 45 -2.78 -4.71 -5.21
C VAL A 45 -2.58 -3.96 -6.51
N VAL A 46 -1.99 -4.59 -7.51
CA VAL A 46 -1.74 -3.97 -8.82
C VAL A 46 -2.21 -4.87 -9.95
N ASP A 47 -3.01 -4.31 -10.87
CA ASP A 47 -3.44 -4.99 -12.10
C ASP A 47 -2.49 -4.64 -13.25
N VAL A 48 -1.39 -5.37 -13.35
CA VAL A 48 -0.42 -5.22 -14.43
C VAL A 48 -1.04 -5.54 -15.78
N ALA A 49 -1.97 -6.52 -15.84
CA ALA A 49 -2.64 -6.89 -17.09
C ALA A 49 -3.54 -5.78 -17.62
N GLU A 50 -4.19 -5.00 -16.75
CA GLU A 50 -4.98 -3.83 -17.15
C GLU A 50 -4.07 -2.75 -17.76
N VAL A 51 -2.93 -2.44 -17.11
CA VAL A 51 -1.97 -1.46 -17.62
C VAL A 51 -1.37 -1.90 -18.96
N TYR A 52 -1.06 -3.19 -19.09
CA TYR A 52 -0.54 -3.76 -20.34
C TYR A 52 -1.57 -3.67 -21.46
N ARG A 53 -2.82 -4.10 -21.24
CA ARG A 53 -3.91 -4.02 -22.23
C ARG A 53 -4.20 -2.59 -22.68
N ALA A 54 -4.14 -1.62 -21.76
CA ALA A 54 -4.32 -0.21 -22.11
C ALA A 54 -3.21 0.28 -23.08
N LYS A 55 -1.96 -0.13 -22.84
CA LYS A 55 -0.84 0.21 -23.74
C LYS A 55 -0.86 -0.53 -25.06
N GLU A 56 -1.27 -1.79 -25.04
CA GLU A 56 -1.47 -2.59 -26.25
C GLU A 56 -2.54 -1.97 -27.18
N ALA A 57 -3.66 -1.53 -26.60
CA ALA A 57 -4.71 -0.85 -27.37
C ALA A 57 -4.23 0.49 -27.96
N GLU A 58 -3.43 1.26 -27.23
CA GLU A 58 -2.81 2.49 -27.70
C GLU A 58 -1.85 2.21 -28.87
N PHE A 59 -0.98 1.23 -28.73
CA PHE A 59 -0.03 0.77 -29.73
C PHE A 59 -0.74 0.28 -30.99
N THR A 60 -1.75 -0.59 -30.87
CA THR A 60 -2.55 -1.11 -31.99
C THR A 60 -3.24 0.03 -32.74
N ARG A 61 -3.77 1.02 -31.99
CA ARG A 61 -4.45 2.18 -32.60
C ARG A 61 -3.48 3.05 -33.41
N MET A 62 -2.24 3.17 -33.00
CA MET A 62 -1.21 3.87 -33.77
C MET A 62 -0.88 3.13 -35.07
N LEU A 63 -0.64 1.83 -34.98
CA LEU A 63 -0.30 1.01 -36.14
C LEU A 63 -1.43 0.91 -37.17
N THR A 64 -2.69 0.98 -36.74
CA THR A 64 -3.85 0.87 -37.65
C THR A 64 -4.28 2.20 -38.27
N LYS A 65 -3.95 3.33 -37.65
CA LYS A 65 -4.34 4.66 -38.17
C LYS A 65 -3.43 5.19 -39.25
N THR A 66 -2.19 4.75 -39.27
CA THR A 66 -1.18 5.37 -40.15
C THR A 66 -0.29 4.31 -40.79
N ASN A 67 -0.11 4.39 -42.09
CA ASN A 67 0.74 3.48 -42.89
C ASN A 67 2.15 4.03 -43.11
N SER A 68 2.59 5.03 -42.31
CA SER A 68 3.91 5.61 -42.46
C SER A 68 4.97 4.81 -41.68
N GLU A 69 6.19 4.77 -42.20
CA GLU A 69 7.32 4.11 -41.54
C GLU A 69 7.73 4.87 -40.26
N GLU A 70 7.52 6.18 -40.22
CA GLU A 70 7.78 7.04 -39.07
C GLU A 70 6.91 6.66 -37.86
N ASP A 71 5.62 6.39 -38.10
CA ASP A 71 4.69 5.98 -37.04
C ASP A 71 5.02 4.58 -36.50
N ARG A 72 5.49 3.67 -37.35
CA ARG A 72 5.98 2.36 -36.92
C ARG A 72 7.18 2.48 -36.02
N GLN A 73 8.14 3.34 -36.38
CA GLN A 73 9.33 3.59 -35.55
C GLN A 73 8.92 4.22 -34.19
N GLN A 74 8.01 5.17 -34.22
CA GLN A 74 7.51 5.78 -32.99
C GLN A 74 6.80 4.77 -32.08
N ALA A 75 5.96 3.91 -32.64
CA ALA A 75 5.29 2.84 -31.91
C ALA A 75 6.29 1.86 -31.26
N LEU A 76 7.36 1.48 -32.00
CA LEU A 76 8.43 0.63 -31.46
C LEU A 76 9.20 1.30 -30.32
N LEU A 77 9.47 2.60 -30.42
CA LEU A 77 10.13 3.37 -29.35
C LEU A 77 9.26 3.41 -28.10
N MET A 78 7.94 3.62 -28.25
CA MET A 78 6.99 3.58 -27.13
C MET A 78 6.93 2.20 -26.46
N ALA A 79 6.88 1.13 -27.26
CA ALA A 79 6.88 -0.23 -26.73
C ALA A 79 8.15 -0.54 -25.94
N ARG A 80 9.32 -0.14 -26.45
CA ARG A 80 10.60 -0.30 -25.75
C ARG A 80 10.65 0.52 -24.46
N ALA A 81 10.22 1.77 -24.50
CA ALA A 81 10.17 2.63 -23.32
C ALA A 81 9.24 2.06 -22.23
N PHE A 82 8.09 1.55 -22.62
CA PHE A 82 7.17 0.88 -21.71
C PHE A 82 7.79 -0.38 -21.07
N ALA A 83 8.41 -1.24 -21.91
CA ALA A 83 9.06 -2.46 -21.43
C ALA A 83 10.21 -2.18 -20.44
N GLN A 84 10.93 -1.07 -20.60
CA GLN A 84 11.99 -0.66 -19.69
C GLN A 84 11.46 -0.03 -18.40
N ARG A 85 10.37 0.75 -18.48
CA ARG A 85 9.81 1.47 -17.33
C ARG A 85 8.97 0.59 -16.41
N LEU A 86 8.24 -0.38 -16.96
CA LEU A 86 7.33 -1.22 -16.19
C LEU A 86 8.01 -1.92 -15.01
N PRO A 87 9.16 -2.63 -15.18
CA PRO A 87 9.83 -3.28 -14.06
C PRO A 87 10.34 -2.28 -13.02
N VAL A 88 10.85 -1.14 -13.44
CA VAL A 88 11.31 -0.08 -12.53
C VAL A 88 10.14 0.48 -11.72
N ALA A 89 9.03 0.79 -12.38
CA ALA A 89 7.83 1.26 -11.70
C ALA A 89 7.28 0.25 -10.69
N LEU A 90 7.31 -1.05 -11.02
CA LEU A 90 6.90 -2.11 -10.11
C LEU A 90 7.82 -2.24 -8.88
N ASP A 91 9.14 -2.05 -9.05
CA ASP A 91 10.12 -2.10 -7.95
C ASP A 91 9.98 -0.90 -6.98
N GLU A 92 9.50 0.23 -7.49
CA GLU A 92 9.28 1.43 -6.68
C GLU A 92 8.00 1.38 -5.83
N LEU A 93 6.95 0.71 -6.30
CA LEU A 93 5.64 0.69 -5.62
C LEU A 93 5.71 0.22 -4.16
N PRO A 94 6.40 -0.88 -3.79
CA PRO A 94 6.51 -1.31 -2.41
C PRO A 94 7.18 -0.29 -1.50
N ARG A 95 8.17 0.42 -2.02
CA ARG A 95 8.91 1.46 -1.27
C ARG A 95 8.05 2.69 -1.02
N GLU A 96 7.24 3.08 -2.00
CA GLU A 96 6.38 4.25 -1.90
C GLU A 96 5.15 4.03 -1.01
N CYS A 97 4.52 2.85 -1.09
CA CYS A 97 3.38 2.55 -0.24
C CYS A 97 3.80 2.09 1.18
N GLY A 98 5.06 1.70 1.38
CA GLY A 98 5.49 1.05 2.62
C GLY A 98 4.75 -0.27 2.87
N CYS A 99 4.30 -0.96 1.83
CA CYS A 99 3.43 -2.13 1.88
C CYS A 99 3.94 -3.27 1.00
N LEU A 100 3.44 -4.49 1.25
CA LEU A 100 3.64 -5.60 0.34
C LEU A 100 2.78 -5.40 -0.91
N VAL A 101 3.38 -5.43 -2.09
CA VAL A 101 2.66 -5.33 -3.37
C VAL A 101 2.50 -6.71 -3.99
N VAL A 102 1.27 -7.05 -4.35
CA VAL A 102 0.90 -8.30 -5.00
C VAL A 102 0.12 -8.05 -6.29
N LEU A 103 0.21 -8.98 -7.23
CA LEU A 103 -0.58 -8.90 -8.46
C LEU A 103 -2.06 -9.17 -8.16
N LYS A 104 -2.95 -8.40 -8.77
CA LYS A 104 -4.40 -8.57 -8.64
C LYS A 104 -4.87 -9.98 -9.00
N ALA A 105 -4.22 -10.62 -9.97
CA ALA A 105 -4.51 -11.99 -10.37
C ALA A 105 -4.22 -13.03 -9.26
N ALA A 106 -3.38 -12.69 -8.27
CA ALA A 106 -3.06 -13.57 -7.14
C ALA A 106 -3.99 -13.38 -5.93
N VAL A 107 -4.92 -12.43 -6.01
CA VAL A 107 -5.83 -12.08 -4.90
C VAL A 107 -7.24 -12.55 -5.25
N ALA A 108 -7.82 -13.40 -4.40
CA ALA A 108 -9.16 -13.94 -4.61
C ALA A 108 -10.28 -12.90 -4.42
N GLY A 109 -10.00 -11.80 -3.75
CA GLY A 109 -10.96 -10.70 -3.55
C GLY A 109 -10.36 -9.56 -2.70
N PRO A 110 -10.94 -8.35 -2.79
CA PRO A 110 -10.49 -7.22 -1.99
C PRO A 110 -10.79 -7.45 -0.51
N THR A 111 -9.83 -7.11 0.35
CA THR A 111 -10.01 -7.07 1.80
C THR A 111 -9.97 -5.60 2.28
N PRO A 112 -10.46 -5.29 3.50
CA PRO A 112 -10.41 -3.93 4.04
C PRO A 112 -8.99 -3.33 4.09
N ASN A 113 -7.97 -4.20 4.11
CA ASN A 113 -6.56 -3.80 4.19
C ASN A 113 -5.86 -3.80 2.82
N THR A 114 -6.60 -3.92 1.71
CA THR A 114 -6.03 -3.83 0.36
C THR A 114 -6.18 -2.42 -0.21
N VAL A 115 -5.10 -1.95 -0.85
CA VAL A 115 -5.05 -0.67 -1.56
C VAL A 115 -4.74 -0.94 -3.03
N ASP A 116 -5.57 -0.42 -3.93
CA ASP A 116 -5.34 -0.55 -5.38
C ASP A 116 -4.31 0.47 -5.85
N LEU A 117 -3.16 -0.02 -6.33
CA LEU A 117 -2.04 0.77 -6.83
C LEU A 117 -1.99 0.82 -8.37
N THR A 118 -2.99 0.27 -9.07
CA THR A 118 -3.01 0.19 -10.55
C THR A 118 -2.93 1.57 -11.20
N ALA A 119 -3.67 2.55 -10.67
CA ALA A 119 -3.63 3.93 -11.18
C ALA A 119 -2.26 4.59 -10.94
N GLN A 120 -1.57 4.25 -9.85
CA GLN A 120 -0.23 4.75 -9.54
C GLN A 120 0.80 4.13 -10.50
N LEU A 121 0.74 2.82 -10.75
CA LEU A 121 1.57 2.15 -11.74
C LEU A 121 1.38 2.77 -13.12
N ARG A 122 0.13 3.00 -13.55
CA ARG A 122 -0.17 3.62 -14.85
C ARG A 122 0.51 4.98 -14.99
N ARG A 123 0.37 5.87 -14.01
CA ARG A 123 1.03 7.18 -14.02
C ARG A 123 2.55 7.08 -14.13
N LYS A 124 3.17 6.12 -13.44
CA LYS A 124 4.63 5.92 -13.47
C LYS A 124 5.15 5.49 -14.83
N VAL A 125 4.46 4.57 -15.50
CA VAL A 125 4.88 4.12 -16.84
C VAL A 125 4.56 5.14 -17.94
N GLU A 126 3.63 6.09 -17.70
CA GLU A 126 3.28 7.19 -18.60
C GLU A 126 4.15 8.44 -18.38
N ALA A 127 4.71 8.62 -17.20
CA ALA A 127 5.58 9.76 -16.89
C ALA A 127 6.78 9.76 -17.86
N ARG A 128 7.00 10.92 -18.52
CA ARG A 128 8.09 11.15 -19.49
C ARG A 128 9.40 11.39 -18.78
#